data_d8933ddda1e194eff37aae53c6d570f3
#
_entry.id   d8933ddda1e194eff37aae53c6d570f3
#
_cell.length_a   1.000
_cell.length_b   1.000
_cell.length_c   1.000
_cell.angle_alpha   90.00
_cell.angle_beta   90.00
_cell.angle_gamma   90.00
#
_symmetry.space_group_name_H-M   'P 1'
#
loop_
_entity.id
_entity.type
_entity.pdbx_description
1 polymer ?
#
loop_
_entity_poly.entity_id
_entity_poly.type
_entity_poly.pdbx_seq_one_letter_code
_entity_poly.pdbx_strand_id
1 'polypeptide(L)'
;MKKIFKILYPYVFPVTLAIFLLFSFKVIKLEYQFGYQSANVYQSEFSWQKQIFFSGLKKFTNKIFEKKNKNNFSKVNIFISEQNSRKLLSNLPASTKKWARAYINYPDKKIDLQEINLRLRGDNPINWLMQKKQLRIKTKKNELINGYRYFNYNKFNANRYLPYYISEKVGLINQKYNLVELYLNGESHGLYLEQEKIDESFLRKNKLMPTNIYKGENS
;
A
#
# COMPACT_ATOMS: atom_id res chain seq x y z
N MET A 1 -47.59 1.49 1.62
CA MET A 1 -46.47 0.62 1.22
C MET A 1 -46.63 0.00 -0.17
N LYS A 2 -47.73 -0.63 -0.55
CA LYS A 2 -47.90 -1.27 -1.87
C LYS A 2 -47.77 -0.35 -3.10
N LYS A 3 -48.12 0.94 -3.00
CA LYS A 3 -47.99 1.93 -4.11
C LYS A 3 -46.53 2.32 -4.38
N ILE A 4 -45.71 2.44 -3.35
CA ILE A 4 -44.28 2.78 -3.48
C ILE A 4 -43.51 1.63 -4.14
N PHE A 5 -43.85 0.40 -3.80
CA PHE A 5 -43.23 -0.81 -4.42
C PHE A 5 -43.52 -0.89 -5.92
N LYS A 6 -44.72 -0.54 -6.36
CA LYS A 6 -45.08 -0.54 -7.79
C LYS A 6 -44.31 0.50 -8.62
N ILE A 7 -43.96 1.63 -8.00
CA ILE A 7 -43.21 2.71 -8.67
C ILE A 7 -41.70 2.37 -8.70
N LEU A 8 -41.16 1.76 -7.66
CA LEU A 8 -39.75 1.40 -7.58
C LEU A 8 -39.37 0.13 -8.36
N TYR A 9 -40.29 -0.79 -8.52
CA TYR A 9 -40.02 -2.09 -9.18
C TYR A 9 -39.42 -1.98 -10.58
N PRO A 10 -39.88 -1.12 -11.51
CA PRO A 10 -39.28 -1.01 -12.84
C PRO A 10 -37.85 -0.43 -12.82
N TYR A 11 -37.44 0.23 -11.74
CA TYR A 11 -36.08 0.77 -11.62
C TYR A 11 -35.12 -0.16 -10.90
N VAL A 12 -35.63 -1.08 -10.08
CA VAL A 12 -34.80 -2.05 -9.33
C VAL A 12 -34.03 -2.95 -10.29
N PHE A 13 -34.70 -3.48 -11.33
CA PHE A 13 -34.07 -4.36 -12.29
C PHE A 13 -32.93 -3.68 -13.10
N PRO A 14 -33.12 -2.52 -13.73
CA PRO A 14 -32.04 -1.86 -14.46
C PRO A 14 -30.90 -1.40 -13.53
N VAL A 15 -31.19 -1.01 -12.30
CA VAL A 15 -30.14 -0.64 -11.33
C VAL A 15 -29.32 -1.87 -10.91
N THR A 16 -29.97 -2.97 -10.62
CA THR A 16 -29.25 -4.22 -10.28
C THR A 16 -28.45 -4.75 -11.46
N LEU A 17 -29.00 -4.68 -12.66
CA LEU A 17 -28.29 -5.05 -13.88
C LEU A 17 -27.07 -4.15 -14.14
N ALA A 18 -27.20 -2.82 -13.97
CA ALA A 18 -26.09 -1.89 -14.10
C ALA A 18 -24.97 -2.17 -13.07
N ILE A 19 -25.32 -2.45 -11.82
CA ILE A 19 -24.37 -2.84 -10.78
C ILE A 19 -23.67 -4.15 -11.15
N PHE A 20 -24.41 -5.13 -11.67
CA PHE A 20 -23.84 -6.41 -12.10
C PHE A 20 -22.89 -6.24 -13.29
N LEU A 21 -23.25 -5.44 -14.29
CA LEU A 21 -22.39 -5.14 -15.44
C LEU A 21 -21.13 -4.40 -15.04
N LEU A 22 -21.22 -3.40 -14.15
CA LEU A 22 -20.05 -2.69 -13.62
C LEU A 22 -19.12 -3.63 -12.81
N PHE A 23 -19.70 -4.54 -12.07
CA PHE A 23 -18.94 -5.55 -11.34
C PHE A 23 -18.24 -6.52 -12.28
N SER A 24 -18.98 -7.04 -13.29
CA SER A 24 -18.43 -7.95 -14.30
C SER A 24 -17.32 -7.30 -15.12
N PHE A 25 -17.49 -6.02 -15.49
CA PHE A 25 -16.46 -5.28 -16.21
C PHE A 25 -15.18 -5.10 -15.37
N LYS A 26 -15.32 -4.82 -14.07
CA LYS A 26 -14.16 -4.75 -13.15
C LYS A 26 -13.46 -6.09 -13.01
N VAL A 27 -14.22 -7.17 -12.95
CA VAL A 27 -13.69 -8.55 -12.88
C VAL A 27 -12.89 -8.88 -14.12
N ILE A 28 -13.49 -8.69 -15.31
CA ILE A 28 -12.84 -8.93 -16.62
C ILE A 28 -11.58 -8.08 -16.75
N LYS A 29 -11.63 -6.81 -16.35
CA LYS A 29 -10.46 -5.93 -16.38
C LYS A 29 -9.33 -6.42 -15.47
N LEU A 30 -9.66 -6.94 -14.30
CA LEU A 30 -8.69 -7.51 -13.38
C LEU A 30 -8.08 -8.79 -13.94
N GLU A 31 -8.88 -9.69 -14.48
CA GLU A 31 -8.41 -10.93 -15.13
C GLU A 31 -7.48 -10.62 -16.30
N TYR A 32 -7.85 -9.65 -17.14
CA TYR A 32 -7.01 -9.23 -18.27
C TYR A 32 -5.67 -8.61 -17.79
N GLN A 33 -5.68 -7.85 -16.68
CA GLN A 33 -4.47 -7.23 -16.14
C GLN A 33 -3.51 -8.21 -15.47
N PHE A 34 -4.02 -9.29 -14.89
CA PHE A 34 -3.24 -10.16 -14.03
C PHE A 34 -2.86 -11.49 -14.65
N GLY A 35 -3.52 -11.88 -15.73
CA GLY A 35 -3.30 -13.17 -16.37
C GLY A 35 -3.55 -14.36 -15.42
N TYR A 36 -3.88 -15.47 -15.97
CA TYR A 36 -4.31 -16.68 -15.25
C TYR A 36 -3.27 -17.28 -14.26
N GLN A 37 -1.99 -16.91 -14.41
CA GLN A 37 -0.91 -17.58 -13.68
C GLN A 37 -0.62 -17.03 -12.27
N SER A 38 -1.04 -15.81 -11.95
CA SER A 38 -0.70 -15.21 -10.65
C SER A 38 -1.73 -15.45 -9.56
N ALA A 39 -2.94 -15.84 -9.92
CA ALA A 39 -4.03 -16.08 -8.97
C ALA A 39 -3.99 -17.46 -8.31
N ASN A 40 -3.42 -18.45 -9.00
CA ASN A 40 -3.48 -19.85 -8.58
C ASN A 40 -2.59 -20.24 -7.39
N VAL A 41 -1.70 -19.36 -6.94
CA VAL A 41 -0.71 -19.77 -5.93
C VAL A 41 -1.24 -19.71 -4.51
N TYR A 42 -2.26 -18.89 -4.19
CA TYR A 42 -2.66 -18.69 -2.78
C TYR A 42 -4.15 -18.57 -2.45
N GLN A 43 -5.03 -18.30 -3.41
CA GLN A 43 -6.50 -18.22 -3.15
C GLN A 43 -7.30 -18.36 -4.46
N SER A 44 -8.54 -18.83 -4.38
CA SER A 44 -9.44 -18.86 -5.53
C SER A 44 -9.72 -17.45 -6.05
N GLU A 45 -9.87 -17.26 -7.36
CA GLU A 45 -10.16 -15.98 -8.02
C GLU A 45 -11.36 -15.25 -7.39
N PHE A 46 -12.39 -16.00 -7.05
CA PHE A 46 -13.58 -15.49 -6.38
C PHE A 46 -13.27 -14.85 -5.02
N SER A 47 -12.34 -15.43 -4.26
CA SER A 47 -11.92 -14.89 -2.96
C SER A 47 -11.21 -13.53 -3.11
N TRP A 48 -10.41 -13.36 -4.15
CA TRP A 48 -9.74 -12.10 -4.46
C TRP A 48 -10.72 -11.00 -4.86
N GLN A 49 -11.64 -11.31 -5.74
CA GLN A 49 -12.67 -10.39 -6.22
C GLN A 49 -13.54 -9.91 -5.07
N LYS A 50 -13.95 -10.85 -4.20
CA LYS A 50 -14.69 -10.56 -2.98
C LYS A 50 -13.92 -9.61 -2.07
N GLN A 51 -12.63 -9.85 -1.82
CA GLN A 51 -11.80 -8.99 -0.98
C GLN A 51 -11.65 -7.59 -1.57
N ILE A 52 -11.42 -7.47 -2.89
CA ILE A 52 -11.31 -6.18 -3.57
C ILE A 52 -12.62 -5.41 -3.47
N PHE A 53 -13.74 -6.06 -3.71
CA PHE A 53 -15.07 -5.45 -3.63
C PHE A 53 -15.38 -4.95 -2.21
N PHE A 54 -15.19 -5.80 -1.19
CA PHE A 54 -15.44 -5.41 0.19
C PHE A 54 -14.46 -4.33 0.69
N SER A 55 -13.21 -4.35 0.23
CA SER A 55 -12.26 -3.28 0.56
C SER A 55 -12.69 -1.94 -0.02
N GLY A 56 -13.27 -1.95 -1.23
CA GLY A 56 -13.85 -0.77 -1.86
C GLY A 56 -15.07 -0.23 -1.12
N LEU A 57 -15.99 -1.12 -0.75
CA LEU A 57 -17.17 -0.78 0.07
C LEU A 57 -16.76 -0.21 1.43
N LYS A 58 -15.80 -0.85 2.11
CA LYS A 58 -15.30 -0.38 3.40
C LYS A 58 -14.66 1.01 3.30
N LYS A 59 -13.95 1.32 2.22
CA LYS A 59 -13.42 2.68 2.00
C LYS A 59 -14.55 3.70 1.86
N PHE A 60 -15.57 3.35 1.09
CA PHE A 60 -16.72 4.22 0.87
C PHE A 60 -17.47 4.50 2.19
N THR A 61 -17.77 3.46 2.96
CA THR A 61 -18.42 3.61 4.27
C THR A 61 -17.55 4.38 5.27
N ASN A 62 -16.26 4.08 5.33
CA ASN A 62 -15.34 4.81 6.20
C ASN A 62 -15.30 6.30 5.85
N LYS A 63 -15.30 6.66 4.56
CA LYS A 63 -15.30 8.06 4.12
C LYS A 63 -16.56 8.83 4.59
N ILE A 64 -17.70 8.11 4.69
CA ILE A 64 -18.97 8.69 5.15
C ILE A 64 -19.00 8.80 6.69
N PHE A 65 -18.43 7.83 7.39
CA PHE A 65 -18.52 7.71 8.85
C PHE A 65 -17.22 8.08 9.59
N GLU A 66 -16.21 8.59 8.89
CA GLU A 66 -14.91 8.90 9.48
C GLU A 66 -15.03 10.05 10.51
N LYS A 67 -15.18 9.66 11.79
CA LYS A 67 -14.84 10.57 12.89
C LYS A 67 -13.35 10.87 12.77
N LYS A 68 -13.01 12.17 12.64
CA LYS A 68 -11.62 12.64 12.76
C LYS A 68 -11.05 12.27 14.13
N ASN A 69 -10.57 11.05 14.29
CA ASN A 69 -9.75 10.72 15.44
C ASN A 69 -8.43 11.48 15.27
N LYS A 70 -8.12 12.37 16.20
CA LYS A 70 -6.79 12.97 16.34
C LYS A 70 -5.82 11.87 16.76
N ASN A 71 -5.33 11.12 15.82
CA ASN A 71 -4.25 10.17 16.06
C ASN A 71 -2.94 10.95 16.08
N ASN A 72 -2.13 10.75 17.10
CA ASN A 72 -0.81 11.38 17.26
C ASN A 72 0.30 10.65 16.48
N PHE A 73 -0.06 9.99 15.35
CA PHE A 73 0.95 9.36 14.50
C PHE A 73 1.60 10.39 13.59
N SER A 74 2.92 10.25 13.40
CA SER A 74 3.67 11.07 12.43
C SER A 74 3.06 10.95 11.04
N LYS A 75 2.88 12.10 10.37
CA LYS A 75 2.31 12.17 9.04
C LYS A 75 3.40 12.09 7.97
N VAL A 76 3.11 11.35 6.92
CA VAL A 76 3.94 11.25 5.73
C VAL A 76 3.11 11.56 4.51
N ASN A 77 3.47 12.62 3.79
CA ASN A 77 2.81 13.00 2.55
C ASN A 77 3.67 12.57 1.36
N ILE A 78 3.08 11.84 0.44
CA ILE A 78 3.69 11.47 -0.83
C ILE A 78 2.88 12.10 -1.95
N PHE A 79 3.56 12.80 -2.85
CA PHE A 79 2.97 13.44 -4.02
C PHE A 79 3.51 12.79 -5.28
N ILE A 80 2.62 12.28 -6.11
CA ILE A 80 2.95 11.64 -7.38
C ILE A 80 2.05 12.19 -8.47
N SER A 81 2.64 12.53 -9.63
CA SER A 81 1.85 12.97 -10.77
C SER A 81 0.97 11.84 -11.32
N GLU A 82 -0.13 12.18 -11.95
CA GLU A 82 -1.04 11.22 -12.55
C GLU A 82 -0.33 10.32 -13.58
N GLN A 83 0.54 10.89 -14.40
CA GLN A 83 1.33 10.13 -15.37
C GLN A 83 2.21 9.08 -14.70
N ASN A 84 2.90 9.44 -13.62
CA ASN A 84 3.74 8.51 -12.87
C ASN A 84 2.92 7.47 -12.11
N SER A 85 1.77 7.85 -11.57
CA SER A 85 0.81 6.92 -10.96
C SER A 85 0.31 5.90 -11.98
N ARG A 86 -0.04 6.33 -13.19
CA ARG A 86 -0.41 5.42 -14.29
C ARG A 86 0.71 4.46 -14.65
N LYS A 87 1.98 4.92 -14.69
CA LYS A 87 3.14 4.03 -14.91
C LYS A 87 3.25 2.91 -13.89
N LEU A 88 2.96 3.20 -12.61
CA LEU A 88 3.00 2.18 -11.56
C LEU A 88 1.90 1.15 -11.68
N LEU A 89 0.73 1.55 -12.23
CA LEU A 89 -0.48 0.73 -12.21
C LEU A 89 -0.82 0.09 -13.56
N SER A 90 -0.21 0.55 -14.67
CA SER A 90 -0.64 0.19 -16.02
C SER A 90 -0.24 -1.20 -16.47
N ASN A 91 0.79 -1.80 -15.93
CA ASN A 91 1.30 -3.09 -16.41
C ASN A 91 1.67 -3.98 -15.23
N LEU A 92 0.72 -4.23 -14.37
CA LEU A 92 0.89 -5.16 -13.26
C LEU A 92 0.83 -6.61 -13.79
N PRO A 93 1.65 -7.52 -13.23
CA PRO A 93 2.62 -7.33 -12.13
C PRO A 93 3.97 -6.73 -12.55
N ALA A 94 4.26 -6.63 -13.84
CA ALA A 94 5.58 -6.20 -14.34
C ALA A 94 5.98 -4.79 -13.86
N SER A 95 5.01 -3.88 -13.69
CA SER A 95 5.25 -2.51 -13.20
C SER A 95 5.69 -2.45 -11.73
N THR A 96 5.53 -3.51 -10.93
CA THR A 96 6.00 -3.53 -9.54
C THR A 96 7.51 -3.35 -9.41
N LYS A 97 8.27 -3.67 -10.46
CA LYS A 97 9.73 -3.47 -10.52
C LYS A 97 10.13 -2.08 -11.00
N LYS A 98 9.22 -1.30 -11.58
CA LYS A 98 9.49 0.03 -12.15
C LYS A 98 9.44 1.12 -11.07
N TRP A 99 10.36 2.06 -11.16
CA TRP A 99 10.40 3.25 -10.32
C TRP A 99 9.71 4.41 -11.03
N ALA A 100 8.94 5.18 -10.28
CA ALA A 100 8.34 6.43 -10.73
C ALA A 100 8.78 7.57 -9.82
N ARG A 101 9.00 8.77 -10.41
CA ARG A 101 9.34 9.97 -9.66
C ARG A 101 8.16 10.42 -8.82
N ALA A 102 8.42 10.75 -7.57
CA ALA A 102 7.47 11.30 -6.62
C ALA A 102 8.18 12.26 -5.66
N TYR A 103 7.43 12.91 -4.81
CA TYR A 103 7.95 13.78 -3.76
C TYR A 103 7.42 13.32 -2.41
N ILE A 104 8.21 13.48 -1.37
CA ILE A 104 7.85 13.14 0.00
C ILE A 104 8.08 14.33 0.93
N ASN A 105 7.24 14.43 1.93
CA ASN A 105 7.35 15.44 2.98
C ASN A 105 6.91 14.81 4.31
N TYR A 106 7.60 15.21 5.40
CA TYR A 106 7.25 14.82 6.77
C TYR A 106 6.97 16.10 7.58
N PRO A 107 5.72 16.56 7.61
CA PRO A 107 5.38 17.83 8.26
C PRO A 107 5.83 17.90 9.72
N ASP A 108 5.66 16.80 10.47
CA ASP A 108 5.96 16.74 11.89
C ASP A 108 7.47 16.75 12.20
N LYS A 109 8.29 16.36 11.23
CA LYS A 109 9.76 16.29 11.35
C LYS A 109 10.48 17.47 10.70
N LYS A 110 9.71 18.46 10.18
CA LYS A 110 10.24 19.61 9.43
C LYS A 110 11.14 19.19 8.26
N ILE A 111 10.86 18.03 7.65
CA ILE A 111 11.53 17.61 6.43
C ILE A 111 10.73 18.18 5.27
N ASP A 112 11.37 19.07 4.54
CA ASP A 112 10.81 19.75 3.37
C ASP A 112 10.51 18.76 2.24
N LEU A 113 9.85 19.25 1.20
CA LEU A 113 9.49 18.47 0.04
C LEU A 113 10.73 17.95 -0.68
N GLN A 114 10.97 16.65 -0.65
CA GLN A 114 12.14 16.00 -1.22
C GLN A 114 11.76 15.08 -2.37
N GLU A 115 12.54 15.11 -3.45
CA GLU A 115 12.35 14.20 -4.57
C GLU A 115 12.77 12.77 -4.22
N ILE A 116 11.91 11.82 -4.55
CA ILE A 116 12.11 10.39 -4.33
C ILE A 116 11.75 9.57 -5.57
N ASN A 117 12.19 8.34 -5.59
CA ASN A 117 11.66 7.32 -6.48
C ASN A 117 10.73 6.40 -5.71
N LEU A 118 9.52 6.22 -6.20
CA LEU A 118 8.46 5.40 -5.63
C LEU A 118 8.21 4.17 -6.50
N ARG A 119 7.95 3.03 -5.88
CA ARG A 119 7.42 1.84 -6.56
C ARG A 119 6.47 1.05 -5.68
N LEU A 120 5.66 0.22 -6.30
CA LEU A 120 4.91 -0.81 -5.58
C LEU A 120 5.86 -1.86 -5.01
N ARG A 121 5.46 -2.49 -3.91
CA ARG A 121 6.28 -3.49 -3.22
C ARG A 121 5.53 -4.80 -3.07
N GLY A 122 6.30 -5.89 -3.18
CA GLY A 122 5.85 -7.26 -2.95
C GLY A 122 5.44 -7.98 -4.22
N ASP A 123 5.71 -9.26 -4.26
CA ASP A 123 5.44 -10.12 -5.41
C ASP A 123 4.01 -10.69 -5.35
N ASN A 124 3.43 -10.77 -4.15
CA ASN A 124 2.05 -11.21 -3.97
C ASN A 124 1.08 -10.09 -4.38
N PRO A 125 0.11 -10.39 -5.26
CA PRO A 125 -0.91 -9.43 -5.71
C PRO A 125 -1.66 -8.69 -4.61
N ILE A 126 -1.86 -9.29 -3.46
CA ILE A 126 -2.50 -8.64 -2.29
C ILE A 126 -1.79 -7.35 -1.85
N ASN A 127 -0.50 -7.23 -2.14
CA ASN A 127 0.30 -6.10 -1.71
C ASN A 127 0.05 -4.83 -2.54
N TRP A 128 -0.43 -4.98 -3.77
CA TRP A 128 -0.59 -3.88 -4.72
C TRP A 128 -1.96 -3.82 -5.41
N LEU A 129 -2.76 -4.90 -5.38
CA LEU A 129 -4.13 -4.91 -5.90
C LEU A 129 -5.09 -4.15 -5.00
N MET A 130 -4.97 -4.34 -3.69
CA MET A 130 -5.86 -3.71 -2.72
C MET A 130 -5.70 -2.20 -2.75
N GLN A 131 -6.73 -1.47 -2.32
CA GLN A 131 -6.68 -0.01 -2.23
C GLN A 131 -5.49 0.48 -1.40
N LYS A 132 -5.26 -0.15 -0.26
CA LYS A 132 -4.09 0.10 0.58
C LYS A 132 -2.90 -0.68 0.03
N LYS A 133 -2.09 -0.04 -0.80
CA LYS A 133 -0.94 -0.64 -1.48
C LYS A 133 0.31 -0.61 -0.60
N GLN A 134 1.16 -1.63 -0.74
CA GLN A 134 2.50 -1.55 -0.16
C GLN A 134 3.42 -0.78 -1.11
N LEU A 135 4.21 0.12 -0.54
CA LEU A 135 5.07 1.02 -1.28
C LEU A 135 6.53 0.84 -0.84
N ARG A 136 7.44 1.12 -1.76
CA ARG A 136 8.85 1.28 -1.47
C ARG A 136 9.33 2.60 -2.05
N ILE A 137 10.04 3.35 -1.26
CA ILE A 137 10.72 4.56 -1.70
C ILE A 137 12.22 4.39 -1.71
N LYS A 138 12.86 5.19 -2.56
CA LYS A 138 14.31 5.35 -2.66
C LYS A 138 14.63 6.82 -2.78
N THR A 139 15.46 7.33 -1.88
CA THR A 139 15.96 8.70 -1.93
C THR A 139 17.19 8.80 -2.84
N LYS A 140 17.61 10.00 -3.19
CA LYS A 140 18.90 10.24 -3.84
C LYS A 140 20.05 9.88 -2.90
N LYS A 141 21.22 9.60 -3.45
CA LYS A 141 22.40 9.18 -2.64
C LYS A 141 22.79 10.21 -1.59
N ASN A 142 22.71 11.48 -1.94
CA ASN A 142 23.16 12.61 -1.11
C ASN A 142 22.02 13.24 -0.30
N GLU A 143 20.80 12.77 -0.44
CA GLU A 143 19.59 13.32 0.20
C GLU A 143 18.90 12.23 0.99
N LEU A 144 19.54 11.78 2.06
CA LEU A 144 18.98 10.72 2.91
C LEU A 144 17.87 11.28 3.80
N ILE A 145 16.81 10.52 4.01
CA ILE A 145 15.77 10.82 4.98
C ILE A 145 16.08 10.07 6.27
N ASN A 146 16.31 10.79 7.38
CA ASN A 146 16.69 10.21 8.66
C ASN A 146 17.90 9.24 8.58
N GLY A 147 18.83 9.49 7.65
CA GLY A 147 19.99 8.64 7.42
C GLY A 147 19.72 7.38 6.58
N TYR A 148 18.54 7.26 5.99
CA TYR A 148 18.16 6.08 5.21
C TYR A 148 17.93 6.43 3.74
N ARG A 149 18.30 5.47 2.88
CA ARG A 149 18.10 5.56 1.44
C ARG A 149 16.84 4.85 0.97
N TYR A 150 16.44 3.76 1.63
CA TYR A 150 15.31 2.94 1.25
C TYR A 150 14.35 2.71 2.41
N PHE A 151 13.08 2.98 2.15
CA PHE A 151 11.99 2.72 3.07
C PHE A 151 10.93 1.83 2.43
N ASN A 152 10.31 1.01 3.26
CA ASN A 152 9.12 0.25 2.89
C ASN A 152 7.95 0.77 3.72
N TYR A 153 6.86 1.09 3.05
CA TYR A 153 5.58 1.36 3.68
C TYR A 153 4.71 0.13 3.55
N ASN A 154 4.63 -0.61 4.63
CA ASN A 154 3.83 -1.82 4.72
C ASN A 154 2.47 -1.50 5.33
N LYS A 155 1.42 -2.17 4.88
CA LYS A 155 0.14 -2.11 5.58
C LYS A 155 0.35 -2.45 7.05
N PHE A 156 -0.22 -1.65 7.94
CA PHE A 156 -0.14 -1.95 9.35
C PHE A 156 -0.81 -3.30 9.63
N ASN A 157 -0.10 -4.13 10.37
CA ASN A 157 -0.58 -5.38 10.93
C ASN A 157 0.15 -5.61 12.26
N ALA A 158 -0.59 -5.83 13.33
CA ALA A 158 -0.04 -6.04 14.66
C ALA A 158 0.97 -7.21 14.69
N ASN A 159 0.68 -8.30 13.99
CA ASN A 159 1.58 -9.46 13.90
C ASN A 159 2.92 -9.14 13.24
N ARG A 160 2.98 -8.10 12.39
CA ARG A 160 4.25 -7.62 11.79
C ARG A 160 4.96 -6.61 12.67
N TYR A 161 4.22 -5.81 13.43
CA TYR A 161 4.77 -4.80 14.32
C TYR A 161 5.39 -5.42 15.57
N LEU A 162 4.70 -6.37 16.18
CA LEU A 162 5.08 -6.97 17.45
C LEU A 162 6.49 -7.59 17.47
N PRO A 163 6.94 -8.37 16.46
CA PRO A 163 8.30 -8.90 16.43
C PRO A 163 9.37 -7.81 16.46
N TYR A 164 9.17 -6.69 15.76
CA TYR A 164 10.10 -5.56 15.80
C TYR A 164 10.16 -4.92 17.17
N TYR A 165 9.00 -4.71 17.78
CA TYR A 165 8.91 -4.17 19.12
C TYR A 165 9.61 -5.06 20.16
N ILE A 166 9.37 -6.38 20.11
CA ILE A 166 10.00 -7.34 21.01
C ILE A 166 11.52 -7.37 20.78
N SER A 167 11.97 -7.47 19.51
CA SER A 167 13.41 -7.53 19.21
C SER A 167 14.15 -6.27 19.67
N GLU A 168 13.53 -5.09 19.60
CA GLU A 168 14.08 -3.87 20.13
C GLU A 168 14.21 -3.94 21.68
N LYS A 169 13.18 -4.46 22.36
CA LYS A 169 13.18 -4.59 23.84
C LYS A 169 14.21 -5.57 24.37
N VAL A 170 14.52 -6.63 23.61
CA VAL A 170 15.55 -7.61 23.98
C VAL A 170 16.94 -7.25 23.45
N GLY A 171 17.11 -6.05 22.86
CA GLY A 171 18.41 -5.55 22.41
C GLY A 171 18.95 -6.19 21.13
N LEU A 172 18.11 -6.84 20.32
CA LEU A 172 18.53 -7.38 19.03
C LEU A 172 18.71 -6.25 18.00
N ILE A 173 19.69 -6.45 17.09
CA ILE A 173 19.87 -5.57 15.95
C ILE A 173 18.65 -5.67 15.06
N ASN A 174 17.95 -4.55 14.92
CA ASN A 174 16.66 -4.49 14.23
C ASN A 174 16.60 -3.36 13.23
N GLN A 175 15.76 -3.54 12.20
CA GLN A 175 15.39 -2.47 11.28
C GLN A 175 14.69 -1.35 12.04
N LYS A 176 14.99 -0.09 11.71
CA LYS A 176 14.16 1.03 12.18
C LYS A 176 12.76 0.90 11.60
N TYR A 177 11.79 1.09 12.47
CA TYR A 177 10.38 1.04 12.14
C TYR A 177 9.63 2.15 12.87
N ASN A 178 8.63 2.71 12.19
CA ASN A 178 7.75 3.73 12.77
C ASN A 178 6.32 3.48 12.30
N LEU A 179 5.36 3.81 13.16
CA LEU A 179 3.96 3.90 12.73
C LEU A 179 3.70 5.31 12.20
N VAL A 180 3.22 5.38 10.96
CA VAL A 180 2.96 6.64 10.28
C VAL A 180 1.60 6.63 9.62
N GLU A 181 0.95 7.79 9.57
CA GLU A 181 -0.23 8.00 8.75
C GLU A 181 0.21 8.47 7.37
N LEU A 182 -0.08 7.65 6.35
CA LEU A 182 0.33 7.91 4.97
C LEU A 182 -0.75 8.65 4.20
N TYR A 183 -0.36 9.76 3.60
CA TYR A 183 -1.16 10.53 2.66
C TYR A 183 -0.56 10.42 1.26
N LEU A 184 -1.38 10.11 0.28
CA LEU A 184 -0.99 10.09 -1.13
C LEU A 184 -1.81 11.14 -1.89
N ASN A 185 -1.13 12.14 -2.44
CA ASN A 185 -1.76 13.30 -3.07
C ASN A 185 -2.85 13.96 -2.19
N GLY A 186 -2.61 14.05 -0.88
CA GLY A 186 -3.54 14.64 0.09
C GLY A 186 -4.65 13.70 0.57
N GLU A 187 -4.82 12.52 -0.02
CA GLU A 187 -5.78 11.51 0.43
C GLU A 187 -5.17 10.61 1.50
N SER A 188 -5.81 10.48 2.66
CA SER A 188 -5.34 9.56 3.72
C SER A 188 -5.51 8.10 3.28
N HIS A 189 -4.44 7.35 3.34
CA HIS A 189 -4.42 5.90 3.18
C HIS A 189 -4.36 5.16 4.53
N GLY A 190 -4.41 5.92 5.65
CA GLY A 190 -4.42 5.41 7.01
C GLY A 190 -3.04 4.96 7.50
N LEU A 191 -3.05 4.11 8.52
CA LEU A 191 -1.84 3.73 9.25
C LEU A 191 -0.98 2.74 8.47
N TYR A 192 0.32 3.06 8.38
CA TYR A 192 1.35 2.23 7.77
C TYR A 192 2.49 1.97 8.74
N LEU A 193 3.18 0.87 8.54
CA LEU A 193 4.48 0.61 9.12
C LEU A 193 5.55 1.09 8.14
N GLU A 194 6.17 2.24 8.46
CA GLU A 194 7.39 2.70 7.80
C GLU A 194 8.55 1.85 8.31
N GLN A 195 9.31 1.27 7.42
CA GLN A 195 10.35 0.32 7.76
C GLN A 195 11.59 0.53 6.90
N GLU A 196 12.73 0.60 7.53
CA GLU A 196 14.02 0.61 6.85
C GLU A 196 14.21 -0.68 6.04
N LYS A 197 14.87 -0.59 4.90
CA LYS A 197 15.33 -1.78 4.17
C LYS A 197 16.68 -2.23 4.72
N ILE A 198 16.82 -3.53 4.99
CA ILE A 198 18.13 -4.11 5.27
C ILE A 198 18.96 -4.09 3.98
N ASP A 199 20.01 -3.27 3.98
CA ASP A 199 21.00 -3.15 2.91
C ASP A 199 22.35 -2.72 3.51
N GLU A 200 23.29 -2.35 2.67
CA GLU A 200 24.63 -1.92 3.10
C GLU A 200 24.57 -0.73 4.09
N SER A 201 23.63 0.20 3.90
CA SER A 201 23.49 1.35 4.81
C SER A 201 23.07 0.91 6.21
N PHE A 202 22.21 -0.11 6.31
CA PHE A 202 21.83 -0.72 7.57
C PHE A 202 23.04 -1.37 8.30
N LEU A 203 23.89 -2.09 7.57
CA LEU A 203 25.10 -2.71 8.15
C LEU A 203 26.04 -1.65 8.70
N ARG A 204 26.38 -0.64 7.90
CA ARG A 204 27.28 0.46 8.29
C ARG A 204 26.77 1.20 9.52
N LYS A 205 25.48 1.48 9.58
CA LYS A 205 24.86 2.18 10.71
C LYS A 205 24.94 1.37 12.01
N ASN A 206 24.80 0.06 11.92
CA ASN A 206 24.91 -0.84 13.06
C ASN A 206 26.37 -1.24 13.33
N LYS A 207 27.35 -0.57 12.71
CA LYS A 207 28.78 -0.86 12.84
C LYS A 207 29.15 -2.31 12.47
N LEU A 208 28.40 -2.90 11.57
CA LEU A 208 28.66 -4.23 11.03
C LEU A 208 29.52 -4.11 9.76
N MET A 209 30.43 -5.06 9.57
CA MET A 209 31.22 -5.12 8.35
C MET A 209 30.33 -5.34 7.12
N PRO A 210 30.64 -4.70 5.97
CA PRO A 210 29.97 -5.01 4.72
C PRO A 210 30.14 -6.51 4.41
N THR A 211 29.04 -7.23 4.35
CA THR A 211 29.01 -8.67 4.09
C THR A 211 27.73 -9.03 3.33
N ASN A 212 27.64 -10.26 2.88
CA ASN A 212 26.43 -10.77 2.24
C ASN A 212 25.28 -10.83 3.26
N ILE A 213 24.13 -10.34 2.82
CA ILE A 213 22.91 -10.38 3.62
C ILE A 213 22.07 -11.55 3.13
N TYR A 214 21.98 -12.58 3.94
CA TYR A 214 21.12 -13.72 3.66
C TYR A 214 19.72 -13.48 4.20
N LYS A 215 18.72 -13.78 3.40
CA LYS A 215 17.31 -13.77 3.81
C LYS A 215 16.80 -15.18 3.78
N GLY A 216 16.09 -15.58 4.83
CA GLY A 216 15.31 -16.80 4.79
C GLY A 216 14.27 -16.71 3.66
N GLU A 217 14.12 -17.75 2.87
CA GLU A 217 13.01 -17.88 1.95
C GLU A 217 11.74 -18.17 2.77
N ASN A 218 10.66 -17.49 2.44
CA ASN A 218 9.36 -17.88 2.93
C ASN A 218 8.95 -19.10 2.10
N SER A 219 9.12 -20.28 2.66
CA SER A 219 8.55 -21.53 2.15
C SER A 219 7.04 -21.50 2.16
#